data_61b4d0f272969b82feae7eef043dc51e
#
_entry.id   61b4d0f272969b82feae7eef043dc51e
#
_cell.length_a   1.000
_cell.length_b   1.000
_cell.length_c   1.000
_cell.angle_alpha   90.00
_cell.angle_beta   90.00
_cell.angle_gamma   90.00
#
_symmetry.space_group_name_H-M   'P 1'
#
loop_
_entity.id
_entity.type
_entity.pdbx_description
1 polymer ?
#
loop_
_entity_poly.entity_id
_entity_poly.type
_entity_poly.pdbx_seq_one_letter_code
_entity_poly.pdbx_strand_id
1 'polypeptide(L)'
;MIADNHMTKEEYSKVNPERKDGGFRWYRVPGGKWIPSVTTILNVIGKGTGFHKWLASHPSYDIACEERDKAATRGTIVHDSIEKLLKGESVETEDEEIAKHLMCFKKFYAEHDIEATDIELFLISPNLDFAGTPDLICKLNGKTWLIDFKTGNFYKTHPLQCRMYALLYQDIFGIKIDGIGGLYTKSTWIKEANYIFKKFPYNDRAKEKYDTCIGGAMALWNYMNGTTKLADPYPKDKIKIDSIFKLGGVTNDSYEEL
;
A
#
# COMPACT_ATOMS: atom_id res chain seq x y z
N MET A 1 -3.41 31.37 11.16
CA MET A 1 -2.35 30.47 11.61
C MET A 1 -3.05 29.26 12.20
N ILE A 2 -3.14 28.17 11.45
CA ILE A 2 -3.59 26.88 11.99
C ILE A 2 -2.39 26.42 12.82
N ALA A 3 -2.55 26.24 14.13
CA ALA A 3 -1.50 25.70 14.96
C ALA A 3 -1.16 24.32 14.40
N ASP A 4 0.11 24.12 14.01
CA ASP A 4 0.65 22.81 13.63
C ASP A 4 0.65 21.93 14.89
N ASN A 5 -0.47 21.25 15.11
CA ASN A 5 -0.70 20.44 16.31
C ASN A 5 -0.19 19.01 16.02
N HIS A 6 1.11 18.89 15.71
CA HIS A 6 1.75 17.60 15.53
C HIS A 6 1.94 16.90 16.89
N MET A 7 1.77 15.59 16.90
CA MET A 7 2.00 14.77 18.09
C MET A 7 3.48 14.44 18.25
N THR A 8 3.93 14.38 19.47
CA THR A 8 5.20 13.70 19.80
C THR A 8 5.02 12.18 19.68
N LYS A 9 6.12 11.44 19.52
CA LYS A 9 6.07 9.98 19.51
C LYS A 9 5.54 9.39 20.82
N GLU A 10 5.83 10.03 21.96
CA GLU A 10 5.31 9.64 23.27
C GLU A 10 3.79 9.81 23.36
N GLU A 11 3.25 10.91 22.86
CA GLU A 11 1.81 11.12 22.78
C GLU A 11 1.15 10.11 21.85
N TYR A 12 1.77 9.86 20.69
CA TYR A 12 1.25 8.93 19.71
C TYR A 12 1.28 7.47 20.18
N SER A 13 2.24 7.08 21.01
CA SER A 13 2.31 5.73 21.60
C SER A 13 1.10 5.36 22.47
N LYS A 14 0.35 6.36 22.93
CA LYS A 14 -0.90 6.19 23.70
C LYS A 14 -2.14 5.99 22.81
N VAL A 15 -2.01 6.21 21.50
CA VAL A 15 -3.09 5.95 20.55
C VAL A 15 -3.24 4.43 20.41
N ASN A 16 -4.41 3.92 20.79
CA ASN A 16 -4.73 2.48 20.69
C ASN A 16 -5.82 2.27 19.62
N PRO A 17 -5.45 2.06 18.36
CA PRO A 17 -6.41 1.89 17.30
C PRO A 17 -7.07 0.52 17.34
N GLU A 18 -8.34 0.47 17.02
CA GLU A 18 -9.05 -0.77 16.75
C GLU A 18 -8.79 -1.20 15.30
N ARG A 19 -8.66 -2.52 15.08
CA ARG A 19 -8.48 -3.12 13.75
C ARG A 19 -9.61 -4.09 13.46
N LYS A 20 -10.09 -4.06 12.22
CA LYS A 20 -11.07 -5.02 11.69
C LYS A 20 -10.57 -5.56 10.35
N ASP A 21 -10.48 -6.88 10.25
CA ASP A 21 -10.20 -7.61 9.02
C ASP A 21 -11.49 -8.29 8.53
N GLY A 22 -11.71 -8.33 7.22
CA GLY A 22 -12.90 -8.92 6.62
C GLY A 22 -12.93 -8.64 5.11
N GLY A 23 -11.99 -9.23 4.35
CA GLY A 23 -11.75 -8.94 2.93
C GLY A 23 -10.95 -7.65 2.72
N PHE A 24 -11.16 -6.64 3.55
CA PHE A 24 -10.41 -5.39 3.60
C PHE A 24 -9.96 -5.11 5.03
N ARG A 25 -8.82 -4.42 5.17
CA ARG A 25 -8.28 -4.00 6.45
C ARG A 25 -8.71 -2.58 6.80
N TRP A 26 -9.38 -2.45 7.96
CA TRP A 26 -9.91 -1.20 8.48
C TRP A 26 -9.32 -0.91 9.84
N TYR A 27 -9.22 0.39 10.14
CA TYR A 27 -8.74 0.88 11.42
C TYR A 27 -9.61 2.04 11.90
N ARG A 28 -9.70 2.24 13.22
CA ARG A 28 -10.24 3.45 13.82
C ARG A 28 -9.54 3.79 15.13
N VAL A 29 -9.42 5.07 15.45
CA VAL A 29 -9.17 5.51 16.83
C VAL A 29 -10.47 5.41 17.62
N PRO A 30 -10.44 5.14 18.93
CA PRO A 30 -11.65 5.10 19.76
C PRO A 30 -12.51 6.37 19.57
N GLY A 31 -13.80 6.17 19.31
CA GLY A 31 -14.75 7.25 19.02
C GLY A 31 -14.69 7.85 17.61
N GLY A 32 -13.72 7.45 16.79
CA GLY A 32 -13.57 7.90 15.40
C GLY A 32 -14.33 7.02 14.39
N LYS A 33 -14.24 7.41 13.12
CA LYS A 33 -14.76 6.61 11.99
C LYS A 33 -13.80 5.47 11.62
N TRP A 34 -14.32 4.42 11.00
CA TRP A 34 -13.50 3.39 10.36
C TRP A 34 -12.88 3.93 9.08
N ILE A 35 -11.57 3.78 8.93
CA ILE A 35 -10.79 4.18 7.76
C ILE A 35 -10.02 3.00 7.19
N PRO A 36 -9.88 2.90 5.85
CA PRO A 36 -9.21 1.78 5.20
C PRO A 36 -7.69 1.87 5.34
N SER A 37 -7.01 0.72 5.20
CA SER A 37 -5.55 0.72 5.08
C SER A 37 -5.09 1.27 3.73
N VAL A 38 -3.85 1.76 3.68
CA VAL A 38 -3.17 2.16 2.44
C VAL A 38 -3.25 1.06 1.38
N THR A 39 -2.94 -0.18 1.74
CA THR A 39 -2.98 -1.31 0.80
C THR A 39 -4.40 -1.63 0.33
N THR A 40 -5.40 -1.45 1.20
CA THR A 40 -6.82 -1.61 0.85
C THR A 40 -7.24 -0.61 -0.22
N ILE A 41 -6.89 0.66 -0.07
CA ILE A 41 -7.18 1.70 -1.07
C ILE A 41 -6.47 1.38 -2.39
N LEU A 42 -5.18 1.06 -2.35
CA LEU A 42 -4.40 0.81 -3.55
C LEU A 42 -4.80 -0.47 -4.31
N ASN A 43 -5.57 -1.37 -3.68
CA ASN A 43 -6.11 -2.55 -4.36
C ASN A 43 -7.13 -2.22 -5.48
N VAL A 44 -7.70 -1.00 -5.52
CA VAL A 44 -8.54 -0.57 -6.66
C VAL A 44 -7.72 -0.43 -7.94
N ILE A 45 -6.39 -0.30 -7.82
CA ILE A 45 -5.48 -0.27 -8.95
C ILE A 45 -5.14 -1.72 -9.32
N GLY A 46 -5.64 -2.18 -10.45
CA GLY A 46 -5.42 -3.55 -10.90
C GLY A 46 -3.93 -3.91 -11.02
N LYS A 47 -3.61 -5.16 -10.81
CA LYS A 47 -2.22 -5.69 -10.86
C LYS A 47 -1.60 -5.71 -12.26
N GLY A 48 -2.38 -5.42 -13.29
CA GLY A 48 -1.93 -5.33 -14.68
C GLY A 48 -1.78 -6.69 -15.39
N THR A 49 -1.44 -6.62 -16.68
CA THR A 49 -1.40 -7.79 -17.57
C THR A 49 -0.36 -8.85 -17.15
N GLY A 50 0.73 -8.46 -16.49
CA GLY A 50 1.73 -9.40 -15.99
C GLY A 50 1.16 -10.40 -14.98
N PHE A 51 0.33 -9.92 -14.06
CA PHE A 51 -0.35 -10.77 -13.08
C PHE A 51 -1.39 -11.69 -13.74
N HIS A 52 -2.14 -11.20 -14.72
CA HIS A 52 -3.09 -12.04 -15.46
C HIS A 52 -2.39 -13.13 -16.26
N LYS A 53 -1.23 -12.82 -16.89
CA LYS A 53 -0.42 -13.82 -17.58
C LYS A 53 0.12 -14.88 -16.60
N TRP A 54 0.56 -14.46 -15.42
CA TRP A 54 1.00 -15.37 -14.38
C TRP A 54 -0.15 -16.27 -13.90
N LEU A 55 -1.36 -15.74 -13.66
CA LEU A 55 -2.53 -16.55 -13.34
C LEU A 55 -2.83 -17.59 -14.44
N ALA A 56 -2.80 -17.17 -15.70
CA ALA A 56 -3.06 -18.02 -16.85
C ALA A 56 -1.97 -19.06 -17.12
N SER A 57 -0.78 -18.95 -16.54
CA SER A 57 0.31 -19.92 -16.67
C SER A 57 0.18 -21.11 -15.73
N HIS A 58 -0.79 -21.09 -14.79
CA HIS A 58 -1.05 -22.17 -13.86
C HIS A 58 -2.12 -23.13 -14.38
N PRO A 59 -2.08 -24.42 -13.98
CA PRO A 59 -3.08 -25.42 -14.38
C PRO A 59 -4.50 -25.06 -13.96
N SER A 60 -4.69 -24.35 -12.83
CA SER A 60 -5.97 -23.85 -12.36
C SER A 60 -5.81 -22.55 -11.56
N TYR A 61 -6.93 -21.82 -11.39
CA TYR A 61 -7.00 -20.64 -10.54
C TYR A 61 -6.65 -20.94 -9.09
N ASP A 62 -7.13 -22.09 -8.57
CA ASP A 62 -6.91 -22.51 -7.19
C ASP A 62 -5.42 -22.75 -6.91
N ILE A 63 -4.71 -23.44 -7.81
CA ILE A 63 -3.27 -23.64 -7.70
C ILE A 63 -2.52 -22.31 -7.70
N ALA A 64 -2.89 -21.38 -8.58
CA ALA A 64 -2.31 -20.04 -8.59
C ALA A 64 -2.58 -19.28 -7.29
N CYS A 65 -3.79 -19.41 -6.72
CA CYS A 65 -4.12 -18.81 -5.43
C CYS A 65 -3.31 -19.40 -4.29
N GLU A 66 -3.13 -20.72 -4.23
CA GLU A 66 -2.29 -21.38 -3.22
C GLU A 66 -0.84 -20.91 -3.29
N GLU A 67 -0.27 -20.81 -4.49
CA GLU A 67 1.11 -20.32 -4.67
C GLU A 67 1.24 -18.85 -4.24
N ARG A 68 0.27 -18.01 -4.59
CA ARG A 68 0.20 -16.62 -4.13
C ARG A 68 0.15 -16.52 -2.61
N ASP A 69 -0.68 -17.35 -1.97
CA ASP A 69 -0.90 -17.29 -0.52
C ASP A 69 0.34 -17.83 0.24
N LYS A 70 1.01 -18.86 -0.29
CA LYS A 70 2.33 -19.31 0.22
C LYS A 70 3.37 -18.20 0.12
N ALA A 71 3.42 -17.49 -1.03
CA ALA A 71 4.33 -16.37 -1.21
C ALA A 71 4.01 -15.20 -0.26
N ALA A 72 2.73 -14.91 -0.01
CA ALA A 72 2.30 -13.89 0.94
C ALA A 72 2.69 -14.25 2.38
N THR A 73 2.46 -15.50 2.80
CA THR A 73 2.85 -16.01 4.12
C THR A 73 4.37 -15.91 4.32
N ARG A 74 5.15 -16.35 3.34
CA ARG A 74 6.61 -16.21 3.37
C ARG A 74 7.04 -14.76 3.48
N GLY A 75 6.40 -13.86 2.71
CA GLY A 75 6.63 -12.41 2.81
C GLY A 75 6.43 -11.90 4.23
N THR A 76 5.34 -12.27 4.88
CA THR A 76 5.07 -11.88 6.28
C THR A 76 6.17 -12.36 7.22
N ILE A 77 6.58 -13.63 7.12
CA ILE A 77 7.66 -14.17 7.97
C ILE A 77 8.98 -13.41 7.76
N VAL A 78 9.30 -13.05 6.51
CA VAL A 78 10.51 -12.26 6.22
C VAL A 78 10.43 -10.86 6.84
N HIS A 79 9.29 -10.16 6.74
CA HIS A 79 9.09 -8.85 7.37
C HIS A 79 9.22 -8.93 8.89
N ASP A 80 8.51 -9.85 9.55
CA ASP A 80 8.58 -10.07 11.00
C ASP A 80 10.02 -10.39 11.45
N SER A 81 10.77 -11.16 10.65
CA SER A 81 12.16 -11.49 10.92
C SER A 81 13.08 -10.28 10.80
N ILE A 82 12.89 -9.44 9.78
CA ILE A 82 13.65 -8.20 9.60
C ILE A 82 13.36 -7.23 10.74
N GLU A 83 12.09 -7.10 11.14
CA GLU A 83 11.69 -6.29 12.31
C GLU A 83 12.46 -6.71 13.57
N LYS A 84 12.50 -8.02 13.87
CA LYS A 84 13.27 -8.57 15.02
C LYS A 84 14.75 -8.23 14.92
N LEU A 85 15.36 -8.44 13.75
CA LEU A 85 16.79 -8.11 13.53
C LEU A 85 17.05 -6.62 13.74
N LEU A 86 16.17 -5.73 13.27
CA LEU A 86 16.29 -4.29 13.48
C LEU A 86 16.13 -3.88 14.96
N LYS A 87 15.37 -4.65 15.74
CA LYS A 87 15.24 -4.48 17.21
C LYS A 87 16.39 -5.11 18.00
N GLY A 88 17.37 -5.72 17.33
CA GLY A 88 18.52 -6.38 17.96
C GLY A 88 18.23 -7.79 18.50
N GLU A 89 17.13 -8.39 18.08
CA GLU A 89 16.75 -9.75 18.45
C GLU A 89 17.42 -10.77 17.50
N SER A 90 17.69 -11.98 18.00
CA SER A 90 18.17 -13.09 17.17
C SER A 90 17.02 -13.71 16.38
N VAL A 91 17.30 -14.10 15.14
CA VAL A 91 16.36 -14.82 14.28
C VAL A 91 17.01 -16.12 13.82
N GLU A 92 16.34 -17.23 14.06
CA GLU A 92 16.70 -18.55 13.55
C GLU A 92 15.62 -19.03 12.57
N THR A 93 16.04 -19.66 11.48
CA THR A 93 15.11 -20.26 10.49
C THR A 93 15.78 -21.46 9.83
N GLU A 94 15.02 -22.53 9.67
CA GLU A 94 15.41 -23.71 8.88
C GLU A 94 14.94 -23.59 7.41
N ASP A 95 14.10 -22.59 7.10
CA ASP A 95 13.63 -22.34 5.74
C ASP A 95 14.70 -21.61 4.93
N GLU A 96 15.26 -22.29 3.92
CA GLU A 96 16.33 -21.77 3.07
C GLU A 96 15.91 -20.51 2.30
N GLU A 97 14.66 -20.41 1.85
CA GLU A 97 14.17 -19.24 1.10
C GLU A 97 14.09 -18.03 2.03
N ILE A 98 13.59 -18.20 3.26
CA ILE A 98 13.55 -17.14 4.27
C ILE A 98 14.99 -16.71 4.61
N ALA A 99 15.89 -17.67 4.90
CA ALA A 99 17.28 -17.37 5.19
C ALA A 99 17.93 -16.55 4.06
N LYS A 100 17.69 -16.89 2.82
CA LYS A 100 18.19 -16.15 1.65
C LYS A 100 17.69 -14.71 1.60
N HIS A 101 16.40 -14.45 1.90
CA HIS A 101 15.88 -13.09 2.00
C HIS A 101 16.54 -12.30 3.13
N LEU A 102 16.75 -12.91 4.29
CA LEU A 102 17.41 -12.27 5.44
C LEU A 102 18.88 -11.96 5.15
N MET A 103 19.58 -12.80 4.41
CA MET A 103 20.95 -12.52 3.96
C MET A 103 21.01 -11.32 3.01
N CYS A 104 20.01 -11.16 2.13
CA CYS A 104 19.89 -9.96 1.30
C CYS A 104 19.71 -8.70 2.15
N PHE A 105 18.84 -8.75 3.17
CA PHE A 105 18.64 -7.65 4.10
C PHE A 105 19.93 -7.33 4.88
N LYS A 106 20.59 -8.34 5.42
CA LYS A 106 21.86 -8.19 6.15
C LYS A 106 22.94 -7.52 5.28
N LYS A 107 23.04 -7.91 4.01
CA LYS A 107 23.96 -7.29 3.05
C LYS A 107 23.59 -5.83 2.82
N PHE A 108 22.32 -5.52 2.56
CA PHE A 108 21.82 -4.15 2.40
C PHE A 108 22.16 -3.28 3.61
N TYR A 109 21.91 -3.79 4.82
CA TYR A 109 22.16 -3.07 6.07
C TYR A 109 23.65 -2.81 6.29
N ALA A 110 24.53 -3.76 5.92
CA ALA A 110 25.97 -3.62 6.05
C ALA A 110 26.60 -2.65 5.01
N GLU A 111 25.98 -2.52 3.83
CA GLU A 111 26.48 -1.67 2.75
C GLU A 111 26.00 -0.21 2.83
N HIS A 112 25.09 0.10 3.76
CA HIS A 112 24.51 1.43 3.89
C HIS A 112 24.59 1.92 5.34
N ASP A 113 24.83 3.23 5.50
CA ASP A 113 24.76 3.91 6.79
C ASP A 113 23.28 4.13 7.16
N ILE A 114 22.73 3.18 7.92
CA ILE A 114 21.33 3.12 8.31
C ILE A 114 21.20 3.21 9.82
N GLU A 115 20.51 4.25 10.29
CA GLU A 115 20.04 4.38 11.66
C GLU A 115 18.54 4.24 11.68
N ALA A 116 18.00 3.11 12.19
CA ALA A 116 16.58 2.87 12.29
C ALA A 116 15.94 3.85 13.29
N THR A 117 14.90 4.54 12.85
CA THR A 117 14.17 5.52 13.67
C THR A 117 12.84 4.95 14.15
N ASP A 118 12.09 4.33 13.25
CA ASP A 118 10.82 3.66 13.54
C ASP A 118 10.72 2.39 12.69
N ILE A 119 10.32 1.31 13.34
CA ILE A 119 10.23 -0.02 12.75
C ILE A 119 8.79 -0.48 12.93
N GLU A 120 8.10 -0.86 11.83
CA GLU A 120 6.71 -1.33 11.84
C GLU A 120 5.78 -0.41 12.66
N LEU A 121 6.00 0.92 12.57
CA LEU A 121 5.19 1.89 13.30
C LEU A 121 3.81 2.02 12.65
N PHE A 122 2.77 1.59 13.36
CA PHE A 122 1.40 1.81 12.90
C PHE A 122 1.07 3.30 12.88
N LEU A 123 0.54 3.78 11.76
CA LEU A 123 0.15 5.18 11.54
C LEU A 123 -1.33 5.28 11.17
N ILE A 124 -2.05 6.16 11.85
CA ILE A 124 -3.44 6.49 11.56
C ILE A 124 -3.66 7.99 11.68
N SER A 125 -4.21 8.61 10.64
CA SER A 125 -4.56 10.02 10.66
C SER A 125 -6.03 10.21 10.31
N PRO A 126 -6.81 10.87 11.16
CA PRO A 126 -8.18 11.25 10.84
C PRO A 126 -8.27 12.30 9.73
N ASN A 127 -7.17 13.02 9.45
CA ASN A 127 -7.13 14.08 8.43
C ASN A 127 -6.98 13.50 7.02
N LEU A 128 -6.33 12.33 6.88
CA LEU A 128 -5.98 11.74 5.59
C LEU A 128 -6.91 10.58 5.18
N ASP A 129 -7.81 10.14 6.05
CA ASP A 129 -8.77 9.05 5.79
C ASP A 129 -8.15 7.72 5.35
N PHE A 130 -6.91 7.45 5.75
CA PHE A 130 -6.25 6.16 5.60
C PHE A 130 -5.26 5.90 6.73
N ALA A 131 -4.89 4.63 6.90
CA ALA A 131 -3.96 4.17 7.91
C ALA A 131 -3.03 3.11 7.35
N GLY A 132 -1.93 2.84 8.04
CA GLY A 132 -1.03 1.76 7.65
C GLY A 132 0.26 1.73 8.45
N THR A 133 1.11 0.77 8.10
CA THR A 133 2.34 0.49 8.82
C THR A 133 3.49 0.49 7.80
N PRO A 134 4.35 1.52 7.78
CA PRO A 134 5.61 1.46 7.04
C PRO A 134 6.57 0.49 7.70
N ASP A 135 7.32 -0.28 6.92
CA ASP A 135 8.25 -1.28 7.44
C ASP A 135 9.42 -0.61 8.18
N LEU A 136 9.99 0.46 7.61
CA LEU A 136 11.14 1.15 8.21
C LEU A 136 11.13 2.65 7.89
N ILE A 137 11.24 3.47 8.94
CA ILE A 137 11.70 4.85 8.85
C ILE A 137 13.11 4.90 9.43
N CYS A 138 14.05 5.50 8.69
CA CYS A 138 15.45 5.51 9.10
C CYS A 138 16.16 6.80 8.67
N LYS A 139 17.32 7.07 9.27
CA LYS A 139 18.33 7.91 8.67
C LYS A 139 19.17 7.06 7.71
N LEU A 140 19.22 7.45 6.47
CA LEU A 140 20.08 6.86 5.45
C LEU A 140 20.99 7.95 4.89
N ASN A 141 22.28 7.85 5.19
CA ASN A 141 23.25 8.91 4.88
C ASN A 141 22.79 10.30 5.39
N GLY A 142 22.32 10.37 6.62
CA GLY A 142 21.88 11.59 7.31
C GLY A 142 20.52 12.15 6.86
N LYS A 143 19.83 11.55 5.89
CA LYS A 143 18.50 11.95 5.41
C LYS A 143 17.43 11.00 5.92
N THR A 144 16.22 11.52 6.15
CA THR A 144 15.09 10.72 6.60
C THR A 144 14.46 9.96 5.43
N TRP A 145 14.53 8.64 5.47
CA TRP A 145 13.99 7.74 4.46
C TRP A 145 12.87 6.87 4.99
N LEU A 146 11.93 6.57 4.10
CA LEU A 146 10.96 5.51 4.26
C LEU A 146 11.34 4.37 3.31
N ILE A 147 11.56 3.18 3.87
CA ILE A 147 11.93 1.98 3.13
C ILE A 147 10.89 0.91 3.38
N ASP A 148 10.35 0.37 2.30
CA ASP A 148 9.33 -0.67 2.30
C ASP A 148 9.95 -1.97 1.77
N PHE A 149 9.83 -3.08 2.51
CA PHE A 149 10.45 -4.36 2.18
C PHE A 149 9.58 -5.16 1.23
N LYS A 150 10.19 -5.83 0.27
CA LYS A 150 9.49 -6.61 -0.75
C LYS A 150 10.23 -7.91 -1.06
N THR A 151 9.54 -9.03 -0.91
CA THR A 151 10.03 -10.35 -1.32
C THR A 151 9.63 -10.71 -2.76
N GLY A 152 8.76 -9.90 -3.38
CA GLY A 152 8.22 -10.11 -4.72
C GLY A 152 8.72 -9.12 -5.76
N ASN A 153 8.00 -9.05 -6.87
CA ASN A 153 8.31 -8.16 -7.98
C ASN A 153 7.88 -6.71 -7.71
N PHE A 154 8.48 -5.78 -8.46
CA PHE A 154 8.07 -4.38 -8.44
C PHE A 154 6.68 -4.17 -9.07
N TYR A 155 5.84 -3.41 -8.38
CA TYR A 155 4.56 -2.89 -8.91
C TYR A 155 4.54 -1.37 -8.88
N LYS A 156 3.82 -0.77 -9.84
CA LYS A 156 3.68 0.70 -9.93
C LYS A 156 2.96 1.33 -8.73
N THR A 157 2.30 0.52 -7.91
CA THR A 157 1.64 0.94 -6.67
C THR A 157 2.62 1.09 -5.49
N HIS A 158 3.82 0.49 -5.53
CA HIS A 158 4.77 0.59 -4.41
C HIS A 158 5.23 2.03 -4.11
N PRO A 159 5.56 2.88 -5.11
CA PRO A 159 5.84 4.29 -4.83
C PRO A 159 4.65 5.04 -4.22
N LEU A 160 3.40 4.71 -4.61
CA LEU A 160 2.19 5.29 -4.05
C LEU A 160 2.01 4.86 -2.58
N GLN A 161 2.24 3.59 -2.27
CA GLN A 161 2.22 3.05 -0.91
C GLN A 161 3.20 3.80 -0.01
N CYS A 162 4.46 3.92 -0.43
CA CYS A 162 5.48 4.65 0.32
C CYS A 162 5.11 6.14 0.47
N ARG A 163 4.54 6.76 -0.56
CA ARG A 163 4.10 8.16 -0.48
C ARG A 163 2.96 8.35 0.52
N MET A 164 1.98 7.45 0.55
CA MET A 164 0.88 7.49 1.53
C MET A 164 1.40 7.35 2.96
N TYR A 165 2.34 6.45 3.21
CA TYR A 165 2.98 6.33 4.53
C TYR A 165 3.78 7.58 4.89
N ALA A 166 4.48 8.19 3.94
CA ALA A 166 5.22 9.45 4.17
C ALA A 166 4.27 10.62 4.49
N LEU A 167 3.09 10.65 3.86
CA LEU A 167 2.03 11.62 4.19
C LEU A 167 1.52 11.43 5.61
N LEU A 168 1.22 10.18 6.02
CA LEU A 168 0.81 9.87 7.40
C LEU A 168 1.86 10.33 8.42
N TYR A 169 3.12 9.97 8.18
CA TYR A 169 4.20 10.31 9.10
C TYR A 169 4.38 11.82 9.24
N GLN A 170 4.30 12.55 8.13
CA GLN A 170 4.38 14.01 8.13
C GLN A 170 3.15 14.66 8.80
N ASP A 171 1.94 14.16 8.55
CA ASP A 171 0.71 14.71 9.13
C ASP A 171 0.67 14.51 10.65
N ILE A 172 1.13 13.36 11.14
CA ILE A 172 1.11 13.04 12.57
C ILE A 172 2.24 13.75 13.34
N PHE A 173 3.48 13.70 12.83
CA PHE A 173 4.67 14.12 13.55
C PHE A 173 5.28 15.44 13.07
N GLY A 174 4.81 16.01 11.96
CA GLY A 174 5.45 17.18 11.32
C GLY A 174 6.81 16.89 10.69
N ILE A 175 7.27 15.63 10.71
CA ILE A 175 8.60 15.24 10.24
C ILE A 175 8.55 14.95 8.73
N LYS A 176 9.37 15.67 7.96
CA LYS A 176 9.47 15.49 6.53
C LYS A 176 10.30 14.26 6.19
N ILE A 177 9.79 13.43 5.27
CA ILE A 177 10.54 12.36 4.62
C ILE A 177 11.31 12.95 3.43
N ASP A 178 12.61 12.70 3.33
CA ASP A 178 13.50 13.19 2.27
C ASP A 178 13.56 12.23 1.08
N GLY A 179 13.35 10.94 1.31
CA GLY A 179 13.36 9.92 0.27
C GLY A 179 12.48 8.72 0.59
N ILE A 180 12.01 8.07 -0.46
CA ILE A 180 11.23 6.83 -0.36
C ILE A 180 11.82 5.75 -1.26
N GLY A 181 11.75 4.50 -0.85
CA GLY A 181 12.29 3.40 -1.64
C GLY A 181 11.72 2.04 -1.26
N GLY A 182 11.91 1.07 -2.15
CA GLY A 182 11.61 -0.33 -1.91
C GLY A 182 12.90 -1.16 -1.87
N LEU A 183 13.06 -1.95 -0.82
CA LEU A 183 14.11 -2.96 -0.75
C LEU A 183 13.55 -4.30 -1.22
N TYR A 184 13.98 -4.71 -2.41
CA TYR A 184 13.57 -5.98 -3.03
C TYR A 184 14.61 -7.04 -2.73
N THR A 185 14.26 -7.99 -1.88
CA THR A 185 15.07 -9.17 -1.60
C THR A 185 14.66 -10.33 -2.48
N LYS A 186 15.58 -11.24 -2.78
CA LYS A 186 15.33 -12.43 -3.60
C LYS A 186 15.94 -13.67 -2.98
N SER A 187 15.26 -14.80 -3.10
CA SER A 187 15.77 -16.11 -2.67
C SER A 187 16.45 -16.90 -3.80
N THR A 188 16.44 -16.40 -5.05
CA THR A 188 16.91 -17.12 -6.24
C THR A 188 18.41 -16.99 -6.51
N TRP A 189 19.18 -16.30 -5.66
CA TRP A 189 20.62 -16.20 -5.80
C TRP A 189 21.32 -17.52 -5.41
N ILE A 190 22.46 -17.82 -6.07
CA ILE A 190 23.18 -19.09 -5.88
C ILE A 190 24.49 -18.90 -5.13
N LYS A 191 25.27 -17.88 -5.46
CA LYS A 191 26.62 -17.68 -4.91
C LYS A 191 26.68 -16.60 -3.86
N GLU A 192 25.94 -15.51 -4.03
CA GLU A 192 26.01 -14.33 -3.17
C GLU A 192 24.64 -13.69 -3.04
N ALA A 193 24.30 -13.21 -1.83
CA ALA A 193 23.07 -12.51 -1.57
C ALA A 193 22.93 -11.28 -2.49
N ASN A 194 21.77 -11.17 -3.15
CA ASN A 194 21.49 -10.11 -4.10
C ASN A 194 20.15 -9.44 -3.80
N TYR A 195 20.19 -8.12 -3.68
CA TYR A 195 19.02 -7.28 -3.46
C TYR A 195 18.96 -6.14 -4.48
N ILE A 196 17.81 -5.51 -4.59
CA ILE A 196 17.64 -4.26 -5.34
C ILE A 196 17.05 -3.22 -4.39
N PHE A 197 17.85 -2.19 -4.06
CA PHE A 197 17.30 -1.01 -3.39
C PHE A 197 16.85 -0.01 -4.45
N LYS A 198 15.55 0.02 -4.69
CA LYS A 198 14.95 0.90 -5.69
C LYS A 198 14.51 2.20 -5.03
N LYS A 199 15.29 3.25 -5.23
CA LYS A 199 14.93 4.61 -4.84
C LYS A 199 13.86 5.12 -5.79
N PHE A 200 12.71 5.56 -5.25
CA PHE A 200 11.65 6.14 -6.06
C PHE A 200 11.88 7.65 -6.20
N PRO A 201 11.59 8.27 -7.38
CA PRO A 201 11.66 9.72 -7.53
C PRO A 201 10.85 10.42 -6.42
N TYR A 202 11.43 11.43 -5.75
CA TYR A 202 10.78 12.07 -4.61
C TYR A 202 10.95 13.60 -4.57
N ASN A 203 11.20 14.22 -5.74
CA ASN A 203 11.12 15.67 -5.94
C ASN A 203 9.65 16.13 -5.99
N ASP A 204 9.42 17.45 -5.97
CA ASP A 204 8.05 18.00 -5.87
C ASP A 204 7.17 17.59 -7.05
N ARG A 205 7.69 17.54 -8.28
CA ARG A 205 6.95 17.02 -9.44
C ARG A 205 6.53 15.55 -9.30
N ALA A 206 7.39 14.72 -8.71
CA ALA A 206 7.08 13.32 -8.48
C ALA A 206 6.02 13.17 -7.38
N LYS A 207 6.12 13.96 -6.30
CA LYS A 207 5.13 14.00 -5.21
C LYS A 207 3.76 14.41 -5.73
N GLU A 208 3.67 15.49 -6.50
CA GLU A 208 2.42 15.94 -7.12
C GLU A 208 1.75 14.85 -7.97
N LYS A 209 2.56 14.14 -8.78
CA LYS A 209 2.08 13.01 -9.57
C LYS A 209 1.55 11.88 -8.70
N TYR A 210 2.26 11.53 -7.62
CA TYR A 210 1.80 10.49 -6.69
C TYR A 210 0.52 10.92 -5.99
N ASP A 211 0.44 12.16 -5.50
CA ASP A 211 -0.71 12.70 -4.79
C ASP A 211 -1.96 12.72 -5.68
N THR A 212 -1.81 13.06 -6.97
CA THR A 212 -2.88 12.95 -7.98
C THR A 212 -3.35 11.50 -8.15
N CYS A 213 -2.43 10.55 -8.26
CA CYS A 213 -2.78 9.13 -8.39
C CYS A 213 -3.46 8.58 -7.12
N ILE A 214 -2.98 8.99 -5.94
CA ILE A 214 -3.56 8.62 -4.64
C ILE A 214 -4.97 9.18 -4.52
N GLY A 215 -5.18 10.46 -4.87
CA GLY A 215 -6.51 11.09 -4.88
C GLY A 215 -7.49 10.34 -5.78
N GLY A 216 -7.06 9.94 -6.99
CA GLY A 216 -7.86 9.11 -7.89
C GLY A 216 -8.21 7.73 -7.32
N ALA A 217 -7.24 7.06 -6.69
CA ALA A 217 -7.46 5.77 -6.04
C ALA A 217 -8.44 5.88 -4.85
N MET A 218 -8.30 6.92 -4.03
CA MET A 218 -9.21 7.21 -2.91
C MET A 218 -10.63 7.51 -3.41
N ALA A 219 -10.77 8.33 -4.45
CA ALA A 219 -12.07 8.64 -5.05
C ALA A 219 -12.76 7.37 -5.57
N LEU A 220 -12.02 6.52 -6.29
CA LEU A 220 -12.54 5.26 -6.80
C LEU A 220 -12.89 4.28 -5.66
N TRP A 221 -12.02 4.15 -4.65
CA TRP A 221 -12.29 3.36 -3.45
C TRP A 221 -13.59 3.79 -2.77
N ASN A 222 -13.72 5.09 -2.53
CA ASN A 222 -14.89 5.68 -1.87
C ASN A 222 -16.18 5.43 -2.68
N TYR A 223 -16.12 5.57 -3.99
CA TYR A 223 -17.25 5.27 -4.89
C TYR A 223 -17.67 3.81 -4.79
N MET A 224 -16.72 2.87 -4.91
CA MET A 224 -16.98 1.44 -4.90
C MET A 224 -17.50 0.92 -3.55
N ASN A 225 -17.16 1.58 -2.44
CA ASN A 225 -17.54 1.15 -1.09
C ASN A 225 -18.65 2.01 -0.46
N GLY A 226 -19.31 2.86 -1.24
CA GLY A 226 -20.45 3.66 -0.79
C GLY A 226 -20.12 4.68 0.30
N THR A 227 -18.84 5.02 0.49
CA THR A 227 -18.40 5.99 1.48
C THR A 227 -18.57 7.43 1.02
N THR A 228 -18.71 7.65 -0.27
CA THR A 228 -19.08 8.92 -0.88
C THR A 228 -20.60 8.94 -1.02
N LYS A 229 -21.29 9.85 -0.31
CA LYS A 229 -22.52 10.40 -0.81
C LYS A 229 -22.11 11.23 -2.03
N LEU A 230 -22.11 10.63 -3.22
CA LEU A 230 -22.11 11.39 -4.44
C LEU A 230 -23.29 12.36 -4.32
N ALA A 231 -23.03 13.66 -4.23
CA ALA A 231 -24.04 14.62 -4.56
C ALA A 231 -24.54 14.16 -5.93
N ASP A 232 -25.83 13.84 -6.03
CA ASP A 232 -26.43 13.26 -7.21
C ASP A 232 -26.02 14.12 -8.42
N PRO A 233 -25.03 13.71 -9.24
CA PRO A 233 -24.53 14.57 -10.31
C PRO A 233 -25.48 14.54 -11.52
N TYR A 234 -26.49 13.68 -11.44
CA TYR A 234 -27.51 13.59 -12.46
C TYR A 234 -28.70 14.50 -12.06
N PRO A 235 -29.15 15.38 -12.96
CA PRO A 235 -30.38 16.08 -12.73
C PRO A 235 -31.47 15.06 -12.40
N LYS A 236 -32.26 15.32 -11.35
CA LYS A 236 -33.38 14.45 -10.93
C LYS A 236 -34.41 14.20 -11.98
N ASP A 237 -34.37 14.96 -13.07
CA ASP A 237 -35.16 14.72 -14.25
C ASP A 237 -34.60 13.54 -15.00
N LYS A 238 -35.37 12.46 -15.04
CA LYS A 238 -35.02 11.26 -15.81
C LYS A 238 -34.63 11.70 -17.22
N ILE A 239 -33.42 11.39 -17.65
CA ILE A 239 -33.03 11.52 -19.04
C ILE A 239 -34.05 10.69 -19.82
N LYS A 240 -34.89 11.35 -20.62
CA LYS A 240 -35.80 10.65 -21.52
C LYS A 240 -34.92 10.03 -22.60
N ILE A 241 -34.60 8.77 -22.45
CA ILE A 241 -33.79 7.98 -23.40
C ILE A 241 -34.38 8.07 -24.79
N ASP A 242 -35.72 8.12 -24.90
CA ASP A 242 -36.47 8.29 -26.16
C ASP A 242 -36.16 9.61 -26.90
N SER A 243 -35.62 10.62 -26.20
CA SER A 243 -35.24 11.89 -26.86
C SER A 243 -33.80 11.87 -27.40
N ILE A 244 -32.97 10.90 -26.96
CA ILE A 244 -31.55 10.81 -27.32
C ILE A 244 -31.29 9.67 -28.31
N PHE A 245 -32.09 8.60 -28.26
CA PHE A 245 -31.97 7.44 -29.13
C PHE A 245 -33.10 7.43 -30.19
N LYS A 246 -32.82 7.90 -31.39
CA LYS A 246 -33.58 7.56 -32.57
C LYS A 246 -32.92 6.34 -33.23
N LEU A 247 -33.33 5.15 -32.86
CA LEU A 247 -33.05 3.95 -33.64
C LEU A 247 -33.92 4.04 -34.91
N GLY A 248 -33.31 4.36 -36.04
CA GLY A 248 -34.00 4.36 -37.30
C GLY A 248 -34.59 2.98 -37.59
N GLY A 249 -35.94 2.88 -37.64
CA GLY A 249 -36.65 1.72 -38.15
C GLY A 249 -37.06 0.63 -37.14
N VAL A 250 -36.83 0.81 -35.84
CA VAL A 250 -37.35 -0.10 -34.81
C VAL A 250 -38.50 0.59 -34.09
N THR A 251 -39.73 0.10 -34.29
CA THR A 251 -40.93 0.56 -33.56
C THR A 251 -41.10 -0.23 -32.28
N ASN A 252 -41.67 0.39 -31.22
CA ASN A 252 -41.87 -0.23 -29.90
C ASN A 252 -42.70 -1.53 -29.91
N ASP A 253 -43.38 -1.83 -31.01
CA ASP A 253 -44.26 -3.01 -31.15
C ASP A 253 -43.49 -4.35 -31.28
N SER A 254 -42.17 -4.30 -31.38
CA SER A 254 -41.32 -5.50 -31.51
C SER A 254 -40.82 -6.07 -30.20
N TYR A 255 -41.19 -5.51 -29.04
CA TYR A 255 -40.70 -5.96 -27.71
C TYR A 255 -41.77 -6.60 -26.81
N GLU A 256 -43.02 -6.71 -27.26
CA GLU A 256 -44.09 -7.40 -26.49
C GLU A 256 -44.16 -8.92 -26.71
N GLU A 257 -43.27 -9.52 -27.54
CA GLU A 257 -43.27 -10.96 -27.84
C GLU A 257 -41.91 -11.66 -27.53
N LEU A 258 -41.18 -11.23 -26.50
CA LEU A 258 -40.00 -12.00 -26.01
C LEU A 258 -40.11 -12.24 -24.53
#